data_7483fb183af6de637f095c0edcfba15b
#
_entry.id   7483fb183af6de637f095c0edcfba15b
#
_cell.length_a   1.000
_cell.length_b   1.000
_cell.length_c   1.000
_cell.angle_alpha   90.00
_cell.angle_beta   90.00
_cell.angle_gamma   90.00
#
_symmetry.space_group_name_H-M   'P 1'
#
loop_
_entity.id
_entity.type
_entity.pdbx_description
1 polymer ?
#
loop_
_entity_poly.entity_id
_entity_poly.type
_entity_poly.pdbx_seq_one_letter_code
_entity_poly.pdbx_strand_id
1 'polypeptide(L)'
;MKFLVLNGPNLNFLGIREPGIYGSETYATLLDKIRTHAAMRGVEVKLVQSNHEGALVDEIQAAFGDCDGIVINPGAYTHTSVAILDAVKAVNIPTVEVHISDVSKREDFRQISYIRAACIATVSGHGTDGYLEAIDLLIAHLGGGA
;
A
#
# COMPACT_ATOMS: atom_id res chain seq x y z
N MET A 1 4.61 -15.11 8.45
CA MET A 1 4.88 -14.05 7.46
C MET A 1 4.66 -12.69 8.10
N LYS A 2 5.46 -11.72 7.69
CA LYS A 2 5.36 -10.34 8.15
C LYS A 2 5.30 -9.41 6.95
N PHE A 3 4.33 -8.51 6.92
CA PHE A 3 4.15 -7.55 5.82
C PHE A 3 4.30 -6.12 6.32
N LEU A 4 4.98 -5.29 5.52
CA LEU A 4 4.96 -3.85 5.70
C LEU A 4 3.73 -3.30 4.97
N VAL A 5 2.91 -2.53 5.67
CA VAL A 5 1.82 -1.76 5.07
C VAL A 5 2.23 -0.30 5.13
N LEU A 6 2.55 0.27 3.99
CA LEU A 6 3.16 1.59 3.88
C LEU A 6 2.21 2.57 3.20
N ASN A 7 1.84 3.62 3.92
CA ASN A 7 0.90 4.64 3.46
C ASN A 7 1.61 5.98 3.26
N GLY A 8 1.39 6.58 2.12
CA GLY A 8 2.00 7.84 1.71
C GLY A 8 1.24 9.07 2.18
N PRO A 9 1.52 10.21 1.52
CA PRO A 9 1.04 11.51 1.98
C PRO A 9 -0.47 11.60 2.03
N ASN A 10 -0.94 12.27 3.05
CA ASN A 10 -2.35 12.59 3.28
C ASN A 10 -3.24 11.41 3.67
N LEU A 11 -2.75 10.17 3.68
CA LEU A 11 -3.56 9.00 4.08
C LEU A 11 -3.97 9.09 5.55
N ASN A 12 -3.18 9.78 6.39
CA ASN A 12 -3.54 10.04 7.78
C ASN A 12 -4.78 10.95 7.92
N PHE A 13 -5.17 11.64 6.84
CA PHE A 13 -6.37 12.49 6.80
C PHE A 13 -7.58 11.76 6.20
N LEU A 14 -7.50 10.47 6.02
CA LEU A 14 -8.63 9.66 5.54
C LEU A 14 -9.87 9.89 6.41
N GLY A 15 -11.01 10.14 5.78
CA GLY A 15 -12.26 10.49 6.46
C GLY A 15 -12.42 11.97 6.76
N ILE A 16 -11.34 12.75 6.68
CA ILE A 16 -11.34 14.20 6.88
C ILE A 16 -11.35 14.94 5.55
N ARG A 17 -10.50 14.48 4.60
CA ARG A 17 -10.39 15.11 3.26
C ARG A 17 -11.21 14.33 2.23
N GLU A 18 -11.88 15.05 1.35
CA GLU A 18 -12.55 14.50 0.17
C GLU A 18 -13.34 13.21 0.43
N PRO A 19 -14.34 13.22 1.36
CA PRO A 19 -15.09 11.99 1.69
C PRO A 19 -15.77 11.36 0.48
N GLY A 20 -16.16 12.17 -0.53
CA GLY A 20 -16.77 11.67 -1.76
C GLY A 20 -15.81 10.82 -2.60
N ILE A 21 -14.50 10.92 -2.40
CA ILE A 21 -13.48 10.15 -3.12
C ILE A 21 -13.01 8.96 -2.30
N TYR A 22 -12.74 9.18 -1.00
CA TYR A 22 -12.09 8.20 -0.13
C TYR A 22 -13.05 7.51 0.84
N GLY A 23 -14.34 7.88 0.85
CA GLY A 23 -15.32 7.33 1.76
C GLY A 23 -15.32 8.02 3.14
N SER A 24 -16.08 7.47 4.07
CA SER A 24 -16.25 8.02 5.42
C SER A 24 -15.37 7.36 6.49
N GLU A 25 -14.63 6.32 6.13
CA GLU A 25 -13.73 5.65 7.07
C GLU A 25 -12.55 6.57 7.44
N THR A 26 -12.10 6.48 8.70
CA THR A 26 -10.92 7.22 9.15
C THR A 26 -9.67 6.38 8.98
N TYR A 27 -8.51 7.01 9.12
CA TYR A 27 -7.23 6.29 9.10
C TYR A 27 -7.17 5.29 10.26
N ALA A 28 -7.66 5.66 11.44
CA ALA A 28 -7.69 4.76 12.60
C ALA A 28 -8.54 3.50 12.33
N THR A 29 -9.72 3.66 11.73
CA THR A 29 -10.58 2.50 11.39
C THR A 29 -9.94 1.65 10.30
N LEU A 30 -9.24 2.25 9.34
CA LEU A 30 -8.47 1.50 8.35
C LEU A 30 -7.41 0.63 9.02
N LEU A 31 -6.64 1.17 9.95
CA LEU A 31 -5.61 0.41 10.65
C LEU A 31 -6.19 -0.77 11.43
N ASP A 32 -7.32 -0.56 12.12
CA ASP A 32 -8.00 -1.63 12.86
C ASP A 32 -8.48 -2.73 11.92
N LYS A 33 -9.02 -2.35 10.76
CA LYS A 33 -9.47 -3.28 9.73
C LYS A 33 -8.32 -4.14 9.20
N ILE A 34 -7.18 -3.53 8.94
CA ILE A 34 -5.98 -4.24 8.50
C ILE A 34 -5.47 -5.20 9.59
N ARG A 35 -5.37 -4.72 10.83
CA ARG A 35 -4.92 -5.55 11.96
C ARG A 35 -5.81 -6.76 12.17
N THR A 36 -7.12 -6.57 12.11
CA THR A 36 -8.10 -7.64 12.29
C THR A 36 -7.94 -8.69 11.19
N HIS A 37 -7.85 -8.27 9.95
CA HIS A 37 -7.69 -9.18 8.82
C HIS A 37 -6.37 -9.95 8.90
N ALA A 38 -5.28 -9.26 9.21
CA ALA A 38 -3.96 -9.87 9.35
C ALA A 38 -3.97 -10.94 10.45
N ALA A 39 -4.58 -10.64 11.59
CA ALA A 39 -4.71 -11.60 12.69
C ALA A 39 -5.50 -12.83 12.26
N MET A 40 -6.61 -12.65 11.54
CA MET A 40 -7.42 -13.76 11.02
C MET A 40 -6.64 -14.64 10.03
N ARG A 41 -5.74 -14.04 9.26
CA ARG A 41 -4.91 -14.77 8.29
C ARG A 41 -3.59 -15.25 8.88
N GLY A 42 -3.33 -15.00 10.16
CA GLY A 42 -2.12 -15.45 10.83
C GLY A 42 -0.84 -14.77 10.35
N VAL A 43 -0.94 -13.52 9.90
CA VAL A 43 0.22 -12.73 9.45
C VAL A 43 0.45 -11.53 10.37
N GLU A 44 1.72 -11.14 10.52
CA GLU A 44 2.13 -9.96 11.25
C GLU A 44 2.19 -8.78 10.30
N VAL A 45 1.78 -7.60 10.75
CA VAL A 45 1.87 -6.38 9.94
C VAL A 45 2.57 -5.27 10.69
N LYS A 46 3.40 -4.52 9.96
CA LYS A 46 3.99 -3.27 10.41
C LYS A 46 3.31 -2.15 9.63
N LEU A 47 2.60 -1.27 10.33
CA LEU A 47 1.80 -0.21 9.72
C LEU A 47 2.54 1.12 9.86
N VAL A 48 2.84 1.76 8.73
CA VAL A 48 3.57 3.04 8.70
C VAL A 48 2.87 4.01 7.75
N GLN A 49 2.85 5.28 8.12
CA GLN A 49 2.39 6.37 7.27
C GLN A 49 3.41 7.50 7.34
N SER A 50 3.70 8.11 6.20
CA SER A 50 4.53 9.32 6.15
C SER A 50 4.14 10.19 4.97
N ASN A 51 4.29 11.50 5.16
CA ASN A 51 4.14 12.48 4.08
C ASN A 51 5.46 12.72 3.33
N HIS A 52 6.56 12.15 3.82
CA HIS A 52 7.89 12.41 3.29
C HIS A 52 8.37 11.28 2.41
N GLU A 53 8.74 11.60 1.18
CA GLU A 53 9.24 10.61 0.20
C GLU A 53 10.45 9.85 0.74
N GLY A 54 11.40 10.55 1.34
CA GLY A 54 12.61 9.93 1.90
C GLY A 54 12.28 8.96 3.03
N ALA A 55 11.30 9.28 3.87
CA ALA A 55 10.87 8.38 4.94
C ALA A 55 10.24 7.10 4.36
N LEU A 56 9.48 7.21 3.28
CA LEU A 56 8.90 6.05 2.60
C LEU A 56 10.00 5.16 2.02
N VAL A 57 11.02 5.76 1.40
CA VAL A 57 12.19 5.02 0.89
C VAL A 57 12.90 4.30 2.04
N ASP A 58 13.12 4.97 3.16
CA ASP A 58 13.79 4.39 4.33
C ASP A 58 13.01 3.19 4.88
N GLU A 59 11.69 3.28 4.95
CA GLU A 59 10.84 2.18 5.41
C GLU A 59 10.89 0.97 4.48
N ILE A 60 10.92 1.20 3.17
CA ILE A 60 11.08 0.12 2.19
C ILE A 60 12.43 -0.57 2.39
N GLN A 61 13.50 0.21 2.55
CA GLN A 61 14.83 -0.35 2.79
C GLN A 61 14.89 -1.13 4.10
N ALA A 62 14.23 -0.64 5.16
CA ALA A 62 14.18 -1.31 6.45
C ALA A 62 13.42 -2.65 6.39
N ALA A 63 12.55 -2.83 5.41
CA ALA A 63 11.84 -4.09 5.20
C ALA A 63 12.75 -5.20 4.68
N PHE A 64 13.89 -4.85 4.07
CA PHE A 64 14.84 -5.83 3.56
C PHE A 64 15.41 -6.69 4.71
N GLY A 65 15.21 -8.00 4.61
CA GLY A 65 15.62 -8.92 5.66
C GLY A 65 14.68 -8.99 6.87
N ASP A 66 13.60 -8.22 6.88
CA ASP A 66 12.62 -8.15 7.97
C ASP A 66 11.20 -8.54 7.53
N CYS A 67 10.78 -8.09 6.37
CA CYS A 67 9.42 -8.34 5.87
C CYS A 67 9.42 -9.25 4.66
N ASP A 68 8.36 -10.05 4.53
CA ASP A 68 8.17 -10.99 3.42
C ASP A 68 7.40 -10.38 2.26
N GLY A 69 6.63 -9.34 2.52
CA GLY A 69 5.82 -8.65 1.52
C GLY A 69 5.58 -7.20 1.90
N ILE A 70 5.18 -6.40 0.90
CA ILE A 70 4.86 -4.99 1.07
C ILE A 70 3.51 -4.70 0.43
N VAL A 71 2.63 -4.04 1.20
CA VAL A 71 1.42 -3.40 0.70
C VAL A 71 1.71 -1.90 0.71
N ILE A 72 1.66 -1.26 -0.45
CA ILE A 72 1.98 0.16 -0.54
C ILE A 72 0.87 0.97 -1.19
N ASN A 73 0.44 2.01 -0.49
CA ASN A 73 -0.38 3.07 -1.06
C ASN A 73 0.45 4.36 -1.02
N PRO A 74 1.16 4.69 -2.10
CA PRO A 74 2.07 5.83 -2.08
C PRO A 74 1.36 7.18 -2.16
N GLY A 75 0.03 7.19 -2.25
CA GLY A 75 -0.71 8.41 -2.46
C GLY A 75 -0.30 9.08 -3.77
N ALA A 76 -0.17 10.39 -3.76
CA ALA A 76 0.20 11.14 -4.97
C ALA A 76 1.62 10.84 -5.48
N TYR A 77 2.50 10.29 -4.62
CA TYR A 77 3.85 9.92 -5.07
C TYR A 77 3.84 8.80 -6.11
N THR A 78 2.75 8.05 -6.25
CA THR A 78 2.64 7.03 -7.29
C THR A 78 2.81 7.63 -8.69
N HIS A 79 2.43 8.91 -8.86
CA HIS A 79 2.47 9.62 -10.14
C HIS A 79 3.78 10.35 -10.40
N THR A 80 4.66 10.43 -9.42
CA THR A 80 5.86 11.30 -9.49
C THR A 80 7.14 10.65 -9.03
N SER A 81 7.09 9.65 -8.13
CA SER A 81 8.29 9.20 -7.44
C SER A 81 8.98 8.03 -8.13
N VAL A 82 10.04 8.33 -8.87
CA VAL A 82 10.98 7.32 -9.34
C VAL A 82 11.81 6.77 -8.18
N ALA A 83 12.05 7.59 -7.14
CA ALA A 83 12.83 7.14 -5.97
C ALA A 83 12.13 5.98 -5.24
N ILE A 84 10.82 6.04 -5.07
CA ILE A 84 10.05 4.94 -4.45
C ILE A 84 10.07 3.71 -5.36
N LEU A 85 9.89 3.88 -6.67
CA LEU A 85 10.02 2.78 -7.63
C LEU A 85 11.38 2.08 -7.47
N ASP A 86 12.45 2.84 -7.44
CA ASP A 86 13.81 2.29 -7.32
C ASP A 86 14.01 1.55 -6.00
N ALA A 87 13.45 2.06 -4.90
CA ALA A 87 13.53 1.41 -3.59
C ALA A 87 12.82 0.05 -3.61
N VAL A 88 11.63 -0.02 -4.19
CA VAL A 88 10.87 -1.28 -4.31
C VAL A 88 11.65 -2.30 -5.13
N LYS A 89 12.24 -1.86 -6.24
CA LYS A 89 13.09 -2.74 -7.06
C LYS A 89 14.31 -3.21 -6.31
N ALA A 90 14.95 -2.32 -5.55
CA ALA A 90 16.19 -2.62 -4.85
C ALA A 90 16.02 -3.71 -3.79
N VAL A 91 14.94 -3.67 -3.02
CA VAL A 91 14.71 -4.66 -1.97
C VAL A 91 14.20 -6.00 -2.51
N ASN A 92 13.62 -6.00 -3.69
CA ASN A 92 13.11 -7.20 -4.36
C ASN A 92 12.16 -8.03 -3.49
N ILE A 93 11.30 -7.36 -2.74
CA ILE A 93 10.26 -7.98 -1.92
C ILE A 93 8.95 -7.91 -2.71
N PRO A 94 8.15 -8.99 -2.77
CA PRO A 94 6.84 -8.94 -3.42
C PRO A 94 6.01 -7.78 -2.87
N THR A 95 5.53 -6.92 -3.76
CA THR A 95 4.85 -5.69 -3.41
C THR A 95 3.53 -5.59 -4.17
N VAL A 96 2.47 -5.21 -3.48
CA VAL A 96 1.15 -4.92 -4.07
C VAL A 96 0.85 -3.44 -3.88
N GLU A 97 0.53 -2.77 -4.97
CA GLU A 97 0.09 -1.36 -4.97
C GLU A 97 -1.40 -1.29 -4.66
N VAL A 98 -1.80 -0.39 -3.75
CA VAL A 98 -3.21 -0.18 -3.41
C VAL A 98 -3.57 1.29 -3.58
N HIS A 99 -4.73 1.54 -4.17
CA HIS A 99 -5.39 2.85 -4.21
C HIS A 99 -6.84 2.68 -3.76
N ILE A 100 -7.29 3.52 -2.83
CA ILE A 100 -8.64 3.46 -2.27
C ILE A 100 -9.65 3.85 -3.34
N SER A 101 -9.40 4.96 -4.06
CA SER A 101 -10.26 5.42 -5.15
C SER A 101 -9.91 4.72 -6.46
N ASP A 102 -10.83 4.76 -7.41
CA ASP A 102 -10.56 4.35 -8.79
C ASP A 102 -9.83 5.49 -9.50
N VAL A 103 -8.50 5.40 -9.56
CA VAL A 103 -7.66 6.45 -10.16
C VAL A 103 -7.93 6.64 -11.65
N SER A 104 -8.46 5.63 -12.34
CA SER A 104 -8.80 5.75 -13.76
C SER A 104 -9.91 6.78 -14.02
N LYS A 105 -10.68 7.13 -12.99
CA LYS A 105 -11.76 8.12 -13.04
C LYS A 105 -11.32 9.51 -12.58
N ARG A 106 -10.04 9.70 -12.31
CA ARG A 106 -9.46 10.94 -11.81
C ARG A 106 -8.74 11.69 -12.94
N GLU A 107 -8.11 12.81 -12.62
CA GLU A 107 -7.46 13.69 -13.61
C GLU A 107 -6.39 12.93 -14.40
N ASP A 108 -6.11 13.40 -15.63
CA ASP A 108 -5.18 12.73 -16.55
C ASP A 108 -3.79 12.51 -15.95
N PHE A 109 -3.27 13.45 -15.16
CA PHE A 109 -1.96 13.31 -14.55
C PHE A 109 -1.89 12.17 -13.51
N ARG A 110 -3.04 11.63 -13.09
CA ARG A 110 -3.13 10.51 -12.15
C ARG A 110 -3.17 9.16 -12.83
N GLN A 111 -3.09 9.10 -14.16
CA GLN A 111 -3.20 7.84 -14.89
C GLN A 111 -1.88 7.04 -14.91
N ILE A 112 -0.76 7.68 -14.59
CA ILE A 112 0.54 7.02 -14.56
C ILE A 112 0.90 6.66 -13.12
N SER A 113 1.32 5.40 -12.90
CA SER A 113 1.92 4.95 -11.64
C SER A 113 3.30 4.38 -11.95
N TYR A 114 4.33 5.03 -11.45
CA TYR A 114 5.72 4.57 -11.65
C TYR A 114 6.00 3.27 -10.91
N ILE A 115 5.49 3.10 -9.68
CA ILE A 115 5.81 1.91 -8.88
C ILE A 115 5.17 0.64 -9.43
N ARG A 116 4.13 0.77 -10.24
CA ARG A 116 3.38 -0.39 -10.78
C ARG A 116 4.28 -1.37 -11.51
N ALA A 117 5.32 -0.88 -12.16
CA ALA A 117 6.29 -1.71 -12.87
C ALA A 117 7.05 -2.67 -11.95
N ALA A 118 7.15 -2.35 -10.65
CA ALA A 118 7.85 -3.18 -9.67
C ALA A 118 6.90 -3.99 -8.77
N CYS A 119 5.59 -3.87 -8.97
CA CYS A 119 4.58 -4.54 -8.15
C CYS A 119 4.07 -5.81 -8.84
N ILE A 120 3.72 -6.81 -8.02
CA ILE A 120 3.14 -8.06 -8.54
C ILE A 120 1.66 -7.89 -8.91
N ALA A 121 0.99 -6.90 -8.31
CA ALA A 121 -0.42 -6.61 -8.58
C ALA A 121 -0.74 -5.18 -8.16
N THR A 122 -1.85 -4.68 -8.70
CA THR A 122 -2.44 -3.38 -8.32
C THR A 122 -3.90 -3.60 -7.97
N VAL A 123 -4.33 -3.08 -6.82
CA VAL A 123 -5.73 -3.07 -6.39
C VAL A 123 -6.18 -1.62 -6.32
N SER A 124 -7.21 -1.27 -7.08
CA SER A 124 -7.67 0.11 -7.20
C SER A 124 -9.20 0.17 -7.23
N GLY A 125 -9.77 1.16 -6.56
CA GLY A 125 -11.21 1.41 -6.61
C GLY A 125 -12.06 0.53 -5.71
N HIS A 126 -11.46 -0.25 -4.81
CA HIS A 126 -12.17 -1.14 -3.89
C HIS A 126 -12.26 -0.56 -2.48
N GLY A 127 -12.06 0.74 -2.31
CA GLY A 127 -12.06 1.37 -1.00
C GLY A 127 -10.96 0.80 -0.11
N THR A 128 -11.21 0.77 1.18
CA THR A 128 -10.26 0.23 2.15
C THR A 128 -10.16 -1.29 2.11
N ASP A 129 -11.14 -2.00 1.53
CA ASP A 129 -11.07 -3.45 1.31
C ASP A 129 -9.89 -3.83 0.42
N GLY A 130 -9.41 -2.91 -0.41
CA GLY A 130 -8.24 -3.13 -1.26
C GLY A 130 -7.00 -3.55 -0.48
N TYR A 131 -6.83 -3.04 0.74
CA TYR A 131 -5.73 -3.46 1.61
C TYR A 131 -5.84 -4.93 2.02
N LEU A 132 -7.05 -5.39 2.28
CA LEU A 132 -7.29 -6.78 2.66
C LEU A 132 -7.02 -7.71 1.48
N GLU A 133 -7.46 -7.31 0.29
CA GLU A 133 -7.19 -8.04 -0.94
C GLU A 133 -5.69 -8.11 -1.22
N ALA A 134 -4.95 -7.02 -0.97
CA ALA A 134 -3.50 -6.99 -1.15
C ALA A 134 -2.79 -7.96 -0.22
N ILE A 135 -3.20 -8.03 1.04
CA ILE A 135 -2.67 -9.00 2.00
C ILE A 135 -2.92 -10.42 1.50
N ASP A 136 -4.13 -10.71 1.04
CA ASP A 136 -4.49 -12.03 0.53
C ASP A 136 -3.69 -12.40 -0.72
N LEU A 137 -3.45 -11.44 -1.61
CA LEU A 137 -2.62 -11.65 -2.80
C LEU A 137 -1.17 -11.99 -2.43
N LEU A 138 -0.61 -11.30 -1.43
CA LEU A 138 0.74 -11.58 -0.94
C LEU A 138 0.81 -12.97 -0.30
N ILE A 139 -0.17 -13.35 0.50
CA ILE A 139 -0.22 -14.69 1.11
C ILE A 139 -0.24 -15.76 0.02
N ALA A 140 -1.09 -15.59 -1.00
CA ALA A 140 -1.19 -16.54 -2.11
C ALA A 140 0.13 -16.62 -2.89
N HIS A 141 0.76 -15.49 -3.15
CA HIS A 141 2.03 -15.43 -3.88
C HIS A 141 3.16 -16.12 -3.12
N LEU A 142 3.26 -15.85 -1.81
CA LEU A 142 4.33 -16.38 -0.95
C LEU A 142 4.08 -17.83 -0.53
N GLY A 143 2.81 -18.20 -0.38
CA GLY A 143 2.44 -19.57 -0.05
C GLY A 143 2.63 -20.56 -1.19
N GLY A 144 2.88 -20.06 -2.40
CA GLY A 144 3.13 -20.91 -3.56
C GLY A 144 1.96 -21.82 -3.90
N GLY A 145 0.75 -21.48 -3.50
CA GLY A 145 -0.42 -22.31 -3.69
C GLY A 145 -0.49 -23.51 -2.76
N ALA A 146 0.30 -23.48 -1.72
CA ALA A 146 0.27 -24.54 -0.70
C ALA A 146 -1.05 -24.52 0.08
#